data_33cb98e686c4329dec72af154fc54e6e
#
_entry.id   33cb98e686c4329dec72af154fc54e6e
#
_cell.length_a   1.000
_cell.length_b   1.000
_cell.length_c   1.000
_cell.angle_alpha   90.00
_cell.angle_beta   90.00
_cell.angle_gamma   90.00
#
_symmetry.space_group_name_H-M   'P 1'
#
loop_
_entity.id
_entity.type
_entity.pdbx_description
1 polymer ?
#
loop_
_entity_poly.entity_id
_entity_poly.type
_entity_poly.pdbx_seq_one_letter_code
_entity_poly.pdbx_strand_id
1 'polypeptide(L)'
;MKVTLKDGSVKEYSEPMSVNDIAFDIAGGLGRAACAGEVDGEVVDLRTTIDKDCTLNILTFKDEAGKAAYRHTASHVMAEAVKNLFPEAKLAIGPSIDTGFYYDFEHEPFSREDLDKIEAEMKKIIKKGARLERFTLPREDAIKYMEDRNEPYKVELIKDLPEGSTISFYSQGEFVDLCAGPHLMNTKSI
;
A
#
# COMPACT_ATOMS: atom_id res chain seq x y z
N MET A 1 -24.60 1.11 -11.99
CA MET A 1 -24.24 -0.06 -11.15
C MET A 1 -24.85 0.08 -9.79
N LYS A 2 -25.19 -1.04 -9.16
CA LYS A 2 -25.75 -1.11 -7.80
C LYS A 2 -24.70 -1.64 -6.84
N VAL A 3 -24.45 -0.89 -5.78
CA VAL A 3 -23.49 -1.29 -4.73
C VAL A 3 -24.30 -1.55 -3.45
N THR A 4 -24.31 -2.81 -3.04
CA THR A 4 -24.96 -3.23 -1.78
C THR A 4 -23.96 -3.13 -0.64
N LEU A 5 -24.27 -2.33 0.38
CA LEU A 5 -23.39 -2.12 1.53
C LEU A 5 -23.61 -3.18 2.61
N LYS A 6 -22.70 -3.27 3.58
CA LYS A 6 -22.73 -4.25 4.67
C LYS A 6 -24.04 -4.22 5.50
N ASP A 7 -24.67 -3.06 5.63
CA ASP A 7 -25.97 -2.90 6.33
C ASP A 7 -27.20 -3.25 5.49
N GLY A 8 -26.98 -3.73 4.25
CA GLY A 8 -28.03 -4.06 3.28
C GLY A 8 -28.58 -2.87 2.49
N SER A 9 -28.11 -1.66 2.75
CA SER A 9 -28.49 -0.50 1.94
C SER A 9 -27.88 -0.59 0.55
N VAL A 10 -28.54 -0.02 -0.46
CA VAL A 10 -28.11 -0.03 -1.85
C VAL A 10 -27.90 1.39 -2.33
N LYS A 11 -26.72 1.63 -2.92
CA LYS A 11 -26.41 2.86 -3.65
C LYS A 11 -26.32 2.58 -5.14
N GLU A 12 -26.84 3.50 -5.94
CA GLU A 12 -26.79 3.40 -7.40
C GLU A 12 -25.88 4.49 -7.97
N TYR A 13 -24.99 4.09 -8.85
CA TYR A 13 -24.05 4.98 -9.53
C TYR A 13 -24.19 4.82 -11.05
N SER A 14 -24.17 5.95 -11.76
CA SER A 14 -24.27 6.00 -13.23
C SER A 14 -22.95 5.68 -13.92
N GLU A 15 -21.84 5.88 -13.23
CA GLU A 15 -20.47 5.71 -13.75
C GLU A 15 -19.63 4.84 -12.82
N PRO A 16 -18.57 4.20 -13.31
CA PRO A 16 -17.60 3.51 -12.49
C PRO A 16 -16.97 4.45 -11.45
N MET A 17 -16.78 3.96 -10.22
CA MET A 17 -16.18 4.74 -9.14
C MET A 17 -15.14 3.91 -8.40
N SER A 18 -14.12 4.56 -7.86
CA SER A 18 -13.18 3.88 -6.98
C SER A 18 -13.82 3.54 -5.63
N VAL A 19 -13.31 2.49 -4.96
CA VAL A 19 -13.72 2.17 -3.59
C VAL A 19 -13.56 3.37 -2.66
N ASN A 20 -12.46 4.14 -2.83
CA ASN A 20 -12.22 5.36 -2.07
C ASN A 20 -13.32 6.41 -2.28
N ASP A 21 -13.71 6.67 -3.53
CA ASP A 21 -14.72 7.69 -3.83
C ASP A 21 -16.10 7.27 -3.30
N ILE A 22 -16.43 5.98 -3.41
CA ILE A 22 -17.64 5.42 -2.81
C ILE A 22 -17.63 5.59 -1.29
N ALA A 23 -16.48 5.33 -0.62
CA ALA A 23 -16.35 5.52 0.82
C ALA A 23 -16.61 6.98 1.24
N PHE A 24 -16.11 7.95 0.48
CA PHE A 24 -16.38 9.38 0.71
C PHE A 24 -17.83 9.78 0.40
N ASP A 25 -18.45 9.19 -0.64
CA ASP A 25 -19.85 9.41 -0.95
C ASP A 25 -20.81 8.86 0.14
N ILE A 26 -20.43 7.75 0.77
CA ILE A 26 -21.17 7.21 1.92
C ILE A 26 -21.10 8.18 3.10
N ALA A 27 -19.88 8.54 3.50
CA ALA A 27 -19.64 9.54 4.55
C ALA A 27 -18.19 10.01 4.52
N GLY A 28 -17.96 11.32 4.64
CA GLY A 28 -16.61 11.87 4.66
C GLY A 28 -15.72 11.33 5.81
N GLY A 29 -16.32 10.96 6.95
CA GLY A 29 -15.62 10.30 8.06
C GLY A 29 -15.16 8.88 7.68
N LEU A 30 -16.00 8.12 6.99
CA LEU A 30 -15.68 6.77 6.51
C LEU A 30 -14.58 6.82 5.46
N GLY A 31 -14.67 7.73 4.48
CA GLY A 31 -13.64 7.90 3.46
C GLY A 31 -12.27 8.22 4.06
N ARG A 32 -12.21 9.06 5.11
CA ARG A 32 -10.94 9.35 5.81
C ARG A 32 -10.41 8.18 6.63
N ALA A 33 -11.29 7.31 7.13
CA ALA A 33 -10.93 6.15 7.94
C ALA A 33 -10.69 4.88 7.11
N ALA A 34 -11.03 4.90 5.81
CA ALA A 34 -10.92 3.75 4.92
C ALA A 34 -9.45 3.32 4.76
N CYS A 35 -9.21 2.02 4.91
CA CYS A 35 -7.90 1.39 4.74
C CYS A 35 -7.88 0.45 3.52
N ALA A 36 -8.98 -0.22 3.22
CA ALA A 36 -9.17 -1.11 2.08
C ALA A 36 -10.67 -1.25 1.78
N GLY A 37 -11.03 -1.94 0.71
CA GLY A 37 -12.37 -2.42 0.44
C GLY A 37 -12.47 -3.93 0.49
N GLU A 38 -13.69 -4.44 0.65
CA GLU A 38 -14.01 -5.85 0.43
C GLU A 38 -15.15 -5.90 -0.59
N VAL A 39 -14.85 -6.41 -1.77
CA VAL A 39 -15.80 -6.52 -2.90
C VAL A 39 -16.14 -7.98 -3.11
N ASP A 40 -17.41 -8.33 -2.95
CA ASP A 40 -17.91 -9.70 -3.09
C ASP A 40 -17.10 -10.74 -2.27
N GLY A 41 -16.60 -10.31 -1.09
CA GLY A 41 -15.80 -11.11 -0.17
C GLY A 41 -14.28 -11.09 -0.42
N GLU A 42 -13.81 -10.39 -1.45
CA GLU A 42 -12.38 -10.23 -1.74
C GLU A 42 -11.86 -8.87 -1.28
N VAL A 43 -10.73 -8.88 -0.56
CA VAL A 43 -10.06 -7.64 -0.12
C VAL A 43 -9.37 -6.98 -1.29
N VAL A 44 -9.69 -5.71 -1.52
CA VAL A 44 -9.18 -4.90 -2.63
C VAL A 44 -8.61 -3.57 -2.16
N ASP A 45 -7.72 -3.00 -2.96
CA ASP A 45 -7.18 -1.66 -2.74
C ASP A 45 -8.27 -0.57 -2.89
N LEU A 46 -8.13 0.52 -2.17
CA LEU A 46 -9.03 1.68 -2.25
C LEU A 46 -9.11 2.31 -3.65
N ARG A 47 -8.09 2.09 -4.49
CA ARG A 47 -8.02 2.57 -5.89
C ARG A 47 -8.80 1.69 -6.85
N THR A 48 -9.22 0.49 -6.40
CA THR A 48 -9.99 -0.44 -7.24
C THR A 48 -11.26 0.22 -7.73
N THR A 49 -11.45 0.20 -9.06
CA THR A 49 -12.65 0.72 -9.70
C THR A 49 -13.75 -0.32 -9.65
N ILE A 50 -14.90 0.08 -9.17
CA ILE A 50 -16.15 -0.68 -9.24
C ILE A 50 -16.90 -0.24 -10.49
N ASP A 51 -17.18 -1.18 -11.39
CA ASP A 51 -17.81 -0.94 -12.70
C ASP A 51 -19.06 -1.80 -12.95
N LYS A 52 -19.41 -2.67 -11.99
CA LYS A 52 -20.55 -3.60 -12.04
C LYS A 52 -21.24 -3.70 -10.69
N ASP A 53 -22.43 -4.30 -10.67
CA ASP A 53 -23.15 -4.60 -9.44
C ASP A 53 -22.31 -5.50 -8.54
N CYS A 54 -22.22 -5.15 -7.24
CA CYS A 54 -21.44 -5.90 -6.26
C CYS A 54 -21.93 -5.65 -4.83
N THR A 55 -21.40 -6.45 -3.90
CA THR A 55 -21.42 -6.12 -2.48
C THR A 55 -20.12 -5.39 -2.13
N LEU A 56 -20.20 -4.34 -1.31
CA LEU A 56 -19.02 -3.57 -0.89
C LEU A 56 -19.07 -3.32 0.63
N ASN A 57 -17.99 -3.68 1.30
CA ASN A 57 -17.69 -3.29 2.68
C ASN A 57 -16.44 -2.41 2.70
N ILE A 58 -16.51 -1.25 3.34
CA ILE A 58 -15.36 -0.37 3.54
C ILE A 58 -14.64 -0.81 4.82
N LEU A 59 -13.41 -1.27 4.67
CA LEU A 59 -12.58 -1.76 5.76
C LEU A 59 -11.76 -0.61 6.36
N THR A 60 -11.80 -0.51 7.69
CA THR A 60 -11.09 0.49 8.48
C THR A 60 -10.04 -0.18 9.38
N PHE A 61 -9.31 0.60 10.18
CA PHE A 61 -8.38 0.04 11.17
C PHE A 61 -9.04 -0.88 12.20
N LYS A 62 -10.37 -0.87 12.32
CA LYS A 62 -11.12 -1.77 13.22
C LYS A 62 -11.25 -3.19 12.65
N ASP A 63 -11.11 -3.34 11.35
CA ASP A 63 -11.20 -4.61 10.63
C ASP A 63 -9.79 -5.19 10.43
N GLU A 64 -9.62 -6.52 10.54
CA GLU A 64 -8.30 -7.14 10.46
C GLU A 64 -7.60 -6.87 9.12
N ALA A 65 -8.31 -6.97 7.99
CA ALA A 65 -7.75 -6.67 6.69
C ALA A 65 -7.46 -5.16 6.50
N GLY A 66 -8.28 -4.28 7.09
CA GLY A 66 -8.00 -2.83 7.12
C GLY A 66 -6.75 -2.50 7.95
N LYS A 67 -6.60 -3.16 9.09
CA LYS A 67 -5.42 -3.08 9.94
C LYS A 67 -4.15 -3.57 9.22
N ALA A 68 -4.28 -4.66 8.45
CA ALA A 68 -3.18 -5.19 7.64
C ALA A 68 -2.74 -4.17 6.57
N ALA A 69 -3.67 -3.53 5.85
CA ALA A 69 -3.36 -2.50 4.86
C ALA A 69 -2.70 -1.26 5.49
N TYR A 70 -3.15 -0.84 6.69
CA TYR A 70 -2.55 0.23 7.46
C TYR A 70 -1.09 -0.09 7.83
N ARG A 71 -0.84 -1.27 8.44
CA ARG A 71 0.49 -1.73 8.85
C ARG A 71 1.42 -1.90 7.65
N HIS A 72 0.90 -2.39 6.53
CA HIS A 72 1.64 -2.52 5.28
C HIS A 72 2.08 -1.14 4.75
N THR A 73 1.23 -0.13 4.83
CA THR A 73 1.62 1.24 4.48
C THR A 73 2.65 1.81 5.45
N ALA A 74 2.54 1.51 6.76
CA ALA A 74 3.54 1.91 7.76
C ALA A 74 4.90 1.27 7.48
N SER A 75 4.95 0.02 6.99
CA SER A 75 6.22 -0.62 6.59
C SER A 75 6.89 0.10 5.41
N HIS A 76 6.12 0.59 4.43
CA HIS A 76 6.64 1.40 3.33
C HIS A 76 7.14 2.77 3.80
N VAL A 77 6.46 3.41 4.77
CA VAL A 77 6.96 4.65 5.40
C VAL A 77 8.29 4.41 6.10
N MET A 78 8.45 3.27 6.78
CA MET A 78 9.73 2.90 7.39
C MET A 78 10.81 2.62 6.33
N ALA A 79 10.47 1.93 5.25
CA ALA A 79 11.41 1.64 4.17
C ALA A 79 11.90 2.94 3.48
N GLU A 80 11.00 3.90 3.23
CA GLU A 80 11.38 5.24 2.73
C GLU A 80 12.31 5.94 3.71
N ALA A 81 12.01 5.92 5.01
CA ALA A 81 12.86 6.54 6.03
C ALA A 81 14.27 5.94 6.06
N VAL A 82 14.36 4.61 5.97
CA VAL A 82 15.65 3.91 5.89
C VAL A 82 16.41 4.32 4.62
N LYS A 83 15.77 4.33 3.46
CA LYS A 83 16.42 4.73 2.21
C LYS A 83 16.87 6.19 2.20
N ASN A 84 16.13 7.09 2.86
CA ASN A 84 16.49 8.50 2.99
C ASN A 84 17.75 8.69 3.86
N LEU A 85 17.92 7.89 4.91
CA LEU A 85 19.03 7.98 5.85
C LEU A 85 20.23 7.10 5.44
N PHE A 86 19.96 5.96 4.82
CA PHE A 86 20.93 4.93 4.42
C PHE A 86 20.67 4.51 2.96
N PRO A 87 21.05 5.36 1.98
CA PRO A 87 20.74 5.11 0.56
C PRO A 87 21.29 3.79 0.01
N GLU A 88 22.38 3.27 0.62
CA GLU A 88 23.03 1.99 0.27
C GLU A 88 22.25 0.77 0.74
N ALA A 89 21.35 0.90 1.74
CA ALA A 89 20.54 -0.22 2.23
C ALA A 89 19.70 -0.81 1.09
N LYS A 90 19.68 -2.15 0.95
CA LYS A 90 18.89 -2.85 -0.05
C LYS A 90 17.57 -3.31 0.56
N LEU A 91 16.51 -3.10 -0.20
CA LEU A 91 15.16 -3.49 0.20
C LEU A 91 14.89 -4.96 -0.10
N ALA A 92 14.51 -5.74 0.90
CA ALA A 92 14.01 -7.10 0.69
C ALA A 92 12.48 -7.15 0.76
N ILE A 93 11.89 -7.58 1.88
CA ILE A 93 10.44 -7.68 2.05
C ILE A 93 9.97 -7.00 3.32
N GLY A 94 8.73 -6.49 3.31
CA GLY A 94 8.14 -5.77 4.43
C GLY A 94 6.64 -6.04 4.62
N PRO A 95 6.23 -7.27 4.99
CA PRO A 95 4.82 -7.59 5.18
C PRO A 95 4.26 -7.01 6.49
N SER A 96 2.94 -6.84 6.51
CA SER A 96 2.20 -6.74 7.77
C SER A 96 2.09 -8.12 8.42
N ILE A 97 2.06 -8.16 9.75
CA ILE A 97 1.83 -9.33 10.58
C ILE A 97 0.74 -9.05 11.62
N ASP A 98 0.23 -10.08 12.29
CA ASP A 98 -0.88 -9.95 13.24
C ASP A 98 -0.60 -8.94 14.38
N THR A 99 0.65 -8.80 14.78
CA THR A 99 1.06 -7.93 15.89
C THR A 99 1.76 -6.64 15.45
N GLY A 100 1.92 -6.40 14.13
CA GLY A 100 2.63 -5.22 13.63
C GLY A 100 3.05 -5.34 12.17
N PHE A 101 4.27 -4.97 11.89
CA PHE A 101 4.94 -5.13 10.61
C PHE A 101 6.45 -5.22 10.82
N TYR A 102 7.17 -5.67 9.82
CA TYR A 102 8.63 -5.56 9.76
C TYR A 102 9.06 -5.22 8.34
N TYR A 103 10.33 -4.94 8.15
CA TYR A 103 10.94 -4.79 6.84
C TYR A 103 12.38 -5.29 6.92
N ASP A 104 12.76 -6.18 6.03
CA ASP A 104 14.10 -6.73 5.94
C ASP A 104 14.96 -5.88 5.01
N PHE A 105 16.15 -5.52 5.48
CA PHE A 105 17.14 -4.76 4.74
C PHE A 105 18.49 -5.50 4.73
N GLU A 106 19.19 -5.46 3.62
CA GLU A 106 20.63 -5.71 3.63
C GLU A 106 21.33 -4.39 3.98
N HIS A 107 21.86 -4.36 5.18
CA HIS A 107 22.57 -3.23 5.78
C HIS A 107 23.36 -3.70 7.00
N GLU A 108 24.38 -2.97 7.43
CA GLU A 108 24.99 -3.19 8.75
C GLU A 108 23.91 -3.06 9.84
N PRO A 109 24.06 -3.77 10.98
CA PRO A 109 23.06 -3.71 12.04
C PRO A 109 22.78 -2.28 12.50
N PHE A 110 21.52 -1.89 12.53
CA PHE A 110 21.10 -0.57 13.02
C PHE A 110 21.38 -0.42 14.52
N SER A 111 22.03 0.66 14.88
CA SER A 111 22.23 1.06 16.26
C SER A 111 20.94 1.64 16.87
N ARG A 112 20.90 1.79 18.19
CA ARG A 112 19.77 2.44 18.87
C ARG A 112 19.57 3.89 18.37
N GLU A 113 20.66 4.60 18.13
CA GLU A 113 20.61 5.96 17.58
C GLU A 113 20.03 5.99 16.15
N ASP A 114 20.32 4.99 15.34
CA ASP A 114 19.76 4.88 13.99
C ASP A 114 18.26 4.63 14.05
N LEU A 115 17.77 3.80 14.97
CA LEU A 115 16.33 3.59 15.16
C LEU A 115 15.61 4.90 15.54
N ASP A 116 16.21 5.71 16.41
CA ASP A 116 15.64 7.01 16.79
C ASP A 116 15.61 7.98 15.59
N LYS A 117 16.63 7.97 14.72
CA LYS A 117 16.67 8.74 13.47
C LYS A 117 15.61 8.26 12.47
N ILE A 118 15.46 6.93 12.31
CA ILE A 118 14.45 6.33 11.42
C ILE A 118 13.06 6.74 11.88
N GLU A 119 12.75 6.65 13.17
CA GLU A 119 11.45 7.07 13.71
C GLU A 119 11.19 8.57 13.46
N ALA A 120 12.19 9.42 13.66
CA ALA A 120 12.08 10.86 13.40
C ALA A 120 11.83 11.14 11.91
N GLU A 121 12.48 10.41 11.01
CA GLU A 121 12.28 10.54 9.56
C GLU A 121 10.89 10.03 9.13
N MET A 122 10.42 8.90 9.68
CA MET A 122 9.06 8.41 9.46
C MET A 122 8.01 9.47 9.82
N LYS A 123 8.17 10.15 10.95
CA LYS A 123 7.28 11.26 11.36
C LYS A 123 7.27 12.42 10.35
N LYS A 124 8.40 12.73 9.71
CA LYS A 124 8.47 13.74 8.64
C LYS A 124 7.73 13.29 7.38
N ILE A 125 7.92 12.03 6.96
CA ILE A 125 7.25 11.45 5.80
C ILE A 125 5.73 11.47 6.01
N ILE A 126 5.25 11.04 7.18
CA ILE A 126 3.84 11.07 7.55
C ILE A 126 3.29 12.52 7.48
N LYS A 127 4.02 13.47 8.06
CA LYS A 127 3.62 14.89 8.05
C LYS A 127 3.56 15.48 6.64
N LYS A 128 4.45 15.05 5.73
CA LYS A 128 4.47 15.46 4.32
C LYS A 128 3.20 15.02 3.58
N GLY A 129 2.63 13.87 3.94
CA GLY A 129 1.35 13.40 3.42
C GLY A 129 1.39 13.02 1.95
N ALA A 130 2.47 12.40 1.50
CA ALA A 130 2.61 11.97 0.10
C ALA A 130 1.48 11.01 -0.28
N ARG A 131 0.89 11.22 -1.48
CA ARG A 131 -0.09 10.31 -2.05
C ARG A 131 0.61 9.02 -2.47
N LEU A 132 0.01 7.88 -2.17
CA LEU A 132 0.46 6.59 -2.70
C LEU A 132 -0.23 6.35 -4.04
N GLU A 133 0.56 6.00 -5.05
CA GLU A 133 0.07 5.69 -6.39
C GLU A 133 0.51 4.30 -6.79
N ARG A 134 -0.42 3.53 -7.38
CA ARG A 134 -0.16 2.19 -7.86
C ARG A 134 0.04 2.21 -9.38
N PHE A 135 1.08 1.53 -9.86
CA PHE A 135 1.30 1.30 -11.28
C PHE A 135 1.80 -0.12 -11.54
N THR A 136 1.75 -0.57 -12.78
CA THR A 136 2.21 -1.88 -13.20
C THR A 136 3.20 -1.75 -14.35
N LEU A 137 4.13 -2.68 -14.42
CA LEU A 137 5.08 -2.79 -15.52
C LEU A 137 5.10 -4.22 -16.08
N PRO A 138 5.36 -4.41 -17.38
CA PRO A 138 5.76 -5.69 -17.93
C PRO A 138 6.99 -6.22 -17.20
N ARG A 139 7.16 -7.55 -17.14
CA ARG A 139 8.23 -8.19 -16.37
C ARG A 139 9.63 -7.67 -16.69
N GLU A 140 9.97 -7.57 -17.98
CA GLU A 140 11.29 -7.09 -18.41
C GLU A 140 11.53 -5.64 -17.98
N ASP A 141 10.53 -4.78 -18.13
CA ASP A 141 10.61 -3.38 -17.70
C ASP A 141 10.67 -3.27 -16.18
N ALA A 142 9.94 -4.10 -15.44
CA ALA A 142 9.97 -4.16 -13.99
C ALA A 142 11.35 -4.57 -13.46
N ILE A 143 11.98 -5.58 -14.06
CA ILE A 143 13.34 -6.02 -13.73
C ILE A 143 14.31 -4.87 -13.94
N LYS A 144 14.31 -4.26 -15.15
CA LYS A 144 15.18 -3.13 -15.45
C LYS A 144 14.95 -1.95 -14.51
N TYR A 145 13.69 -1.66 -14.19
CA TYR A 145 13.32 -0.58 -13.28
C TYR A 145 13.93 -0.76 -11.88
N MET A 146 14.01 -2.00 -11.38
CA MET A 146 14.63 -2.31 -10.08
C MET A 146 16.15 -2.42 -10.18
N GLU A 147 16.71 -2.89 -11.31
CA GLU A 147 18.15 -2.88 -11.57
C GLU A 147 18.70 -1.44 -11.58
N ASP A 148 18.03 -0.52 -12.27
CA ASP A 148 18.40 0.91 -12.35
C ASP A 148 18.37 1.58 -10.95
N ARG A 149 17.59 1.04 -10.02
CA ARG A 149 17.51 1.49 -8.61
C ARG A 149 18.45 0.75 -7.67
N ASN A 150 19.23 -0.21 -8.21
CA ASN A 150 20.14 -1.03 -7.43
C ASN A 150 19.44 -1.78 -6.28
N GLU A 151 18.27 -2.38 -6.58
CA GLU A 151 17.47 -3.20 -5.65
C GLU A 151 17.46 -4.68 -6.08
N PRO A 152 18.57 -5.42 -5.85
CA PRO A 152 18.75 -6.78 -6.37
C PRO A 152 17.71 -7.78 -5.84
N TYR A 153 17.29 -7.66 -4.58
CA TYR A 153 16.29 -8.57 -4.01
C TYR A 153 14.90 -8.38 -4.64
N LYS A 154 14.57 -7.14 -5.06
CA LYS A 154 13.32 -6.88 -5.81
C LYS A 154 13.40 -7.50 -7.21
N VAL A 155 14.57 -7.50 -7.83
CA VAL A 155 14.79 -8.18 -9.12
C VAL A 155 14.59 -9.69 -8.96
N GLU A 156 15.13 -10.33 -7.91
CA GLU A 156 14.95 -11.75 -7.63
C GLU A 156 13.46 -12.07 -7.40
N LEU A 157 12.77 -11.29 -6.57
CA LEU A 157 11.34 -11.45 -6.33
C LEU A 157 10.51 -11.38 -7.61
N ILE A 158 10.83 -10.45 -8.53
CA ILE A 158 10.13 -10.34 -9.82
C ILE A 158 10.36 -11.60 -10.68
N LYS A 159 11.60 -12.10 -10.69
CA LYS A 159 11.96 -13.31 -11.46
C LYS A 159 11.25 -14.57 -10.94
N ASP A 160 11.04 -14.64 -9.63
CA ASP A 160 10.39 -15.78 -8.96
C ASP A 160 8.86 -15.77 -9.09
N LEU A 161 8.26 -14.63 -9.47
CA LEU A 161 6.80 -14.57 -9.69
C LEU A 161 6.39 -15.51 -10.84
N PRO A 162 5.26 -16.23 -10.70
CA PRO A 162 4.72 -17.05 -11.76
C PRO A 162 4.56 -16.29 -13.08
N GLU A 163 4.67 -17.01 -14.20
CA GLU A 163 4.41 -16.42 -15.52
C GLU A 163 2.98 -15.89 -15.59
N GLY A 164 2.79 -14.72 -16.22
CA GLY A 164 1.49 -14.04 -16.31
C GLY A 164 1.08 -13.26 -15.04
N SER A 165 1.89 -13.27 -13.97
CA SER A 165 1.61 -12.46 -12.78
C SER A 165 1.61 -10.98 -13.11
N THR A 166 0.67 -10.23 -12.52
CA THR A 166 0.69 -8.77 -12.53
C THR A 166 1.79 -8.27 -11.61
N ILE A 167 2.73 -7.52 -12.16
CA ILE A 167 3.84 -6.92 -11.40
C ILE A 167 3.48 -5.47 -11.11
N SER A 168 3.20 -5.18 -9.86
CA SER A 168 2.77 -3.86 -9.41
C SER A 168 3.75 -3.23 -8.45
N PHE A 169 3.73 -1.91 -8.44
CA PHE A 169 4.53 -1.04 -7.61
C PHE A 169 3.64 -0.01 -6.94
N TYR A 170 4.08 0.46 -5.78
CA TYR A 170 3.51 1.64 -5.15
C TYR A 170 4.59 2.69 -4.99
N SER A 171 4.27 3.92 -5.40
CA SER A 171 5.12 5.09 -5.17
C SER A 171 4.50 5.98 -4.09
N GLN A 172 5.35 6.59 -3.26
CA GLN A 172 5.01 7.64 -2.31
C GLN A 172 6.07 8.75 -2.45
N GLY A 173 5.74 9.77 -3.27
CA GLY A 173 6.74 10.73 -3.71
C GLY A 173 7.77 10.05 -4.63
N GLU A 174 9.06 10.17 -4.29
CA GLU A 174 10.16 9.56 -5.06
C GLU A 174 10.46 8.11 -4.65
N PHE A 175 9.99 7.69 -3.47
CA PHE A 175 10.14 6.32 -3.02
C PHE A 175 9.20 5.40 -3.78
N VAL A 176 9.72 4.27 -4.23
CA VAL A 176 8.95 3.23 -4.94
C VAL A 176 9.31 1.86 -4.40
N ASP A 177 8.31 1.02 -4.19
CA ASP A 177 8.50 -0.37 -3.82
C ASP A 177 7.67 -1.32 -4.67
N LEU A 178 8.22 -2.52 -4.93
CA LEU A 178 7.52 -3.66 -5.54
C LEU A 178 6.50 -4.20 -4.54
N CYS A 179 5.23 -4.13 -4.87
CA CYS A 179 4.19 -4.50 -3.92
C CYS A 179 2.85 -4.80 -4.60
N ALA A 180 2.14 -5.81 -4.10
CA ALA A 180 0.78 -6.14 -4.54
C ALA A 180 -0.30 -5.26 -3.88
N GLY A 181 -0.04 -4.63 -2.75
CA GLY A 181 -1.01 -3.90 -1.94
C GLY A 181 -1.84 -4.83 -1.04
N PRO A 182 -2.98 -4.36 -0.50
CA PRO A 182 -3.48 -2.99 -0.60
C PRO A 182 -2.73 -1.99 0.30
N HIS A 183 -2.87 -0.71 -0.02
CA HIS A 183 -2.30 0.41 0.75
C HIS A 183 -3.30 1.53 1.00
N LEU A 184 -3.03 2.36 2.01
CA LEU A 184 -3.73 3.62 2.23
C LEU A 184 -3.54 4.59 1.04
N MET A 185 -4.38 5.62 0.96
CA MET A 185 -4.31 6.60 -0.13
C MET A 185 -3.14 7.58 0.00
N ASN A 186 -2.66 7.83 1.22
CA ASN A 186 -1.56 8.75 1.49
C ASN A 186 -0.87 8.43 2.82
N THR A 187 0.37 8.90 3.00
CA THR A 187 1.16 8.66 4.21
C THR A 187 0.62 9.40 5.45
N LYS A 188 -0.18 10.46 5.26
CA LYS A 188 -0.77 11.22 6.39
C LYS A 188 -1.85 10.43 7.13
N SER A 189 -2.36 9.36 6.53
CA SER A 189 -3.38 8.51 7.15
C SER A 189 -2.80 7.50 8.16
N ILE A 190 -1.46 7.47 8.33
CA ILE A 190 -0.72 6.73 9.37
C ILE A 190 -0.72 7.54 10.73
#